data_e8e7453fb51e1eea1ac877307d73309f
#
_entry.id   e8e7453fb51e1eea1ac877307d73309f
#
_cell.length_a   1.000
_cell.length_b   1.000
_cell.length_c   1.000
_cell.angle_alpha   90.00
_cell.angle_beta   90.00
_cell.angle_gamma   90.00
#
_symmetry.space_group_name_H-M   'P 1'
#
loop_
_entity.id
_entity.type
_entity.pdbx_description
1 polymer ?
#
loop_
_entity_poly.entity_id
_entity_poly.type
_entity_poly.pdbx_seq_one_letter_code
_entity_poly.pdbx_strand_id
1 'polypeptide(L)'
;VSYDEVVAEAALLNAEGVAVENDTQKVFAALQSVKDTRAAGQFPIFKATDGSVVVPLYGAGLWGPIWGYIALAPDMNTVKGIVMDHSGETPGLGAEITTAKVQSAFVGKTIFEGADFVSVAMKKGGATNNHEVDAISGGTKTCNGVNDMLKAGLEGYLPYINANKSNK
;
A
#
# COMPACT_ATOMS: atom_id res chain seq x y z
N VAL A 1 3.28 -3.42 -20.68
CA VAL A 1 1.91 -3.86 -20.41
C VAL A 1 1.05 -2.61 -20.17
N SER A 2 -0.02 -2.46 -20.94
CA SER A 2 -0.92 -1.31 -20.75
C SER A 2 -1.83 -1.51 -19.53
N TYR A 3 -2.33 -0.41 -18.99
CA TYR A 3 -3.27 -0.48 -17.87
C TYR A 3 -4.53 -1.29 -18.23
N ASP A 4 -5.01 -1.17 -19.46
CA ASP A 4 -6.21 -1.87 -19.91
C ASP A 4 -6.08 -3.39 -19.88
N GLU A 5 -4.85 -3.90 -19.92
CA GLU A 5 -4.58 -5.33 -19.87
C GLU A 5 -4.56 -5.90 -18.46
N VAL A 6 -4.26 -5.07 -17.44
CA VAL A 6 -4.08 -5.54 -16.07
C VAL A 6 -5.14 -4.99 -15.10
N VAL A 7 -5.76 -3.86 -15.41
CA VAL A 7 -6.79 -3.25 -14.55
C VAL A 7 -8.18 -3.60 -15.10
N ALA A 8 -8.94 -4.39 -14.33
CA ALA A 8 -10.31 -4.74 -14.68
C ALA A 8 -11.29 -3.64 -14.28
N GLU A 9 -11.09 -3.03 -13.13
CA GLU A 9 -11.96 -1.99 -12.57
C GLU A 9 -11.12 -0.95 -11.85
N ALA A 10 -11.60 0.30 -11.87
CA ALA A 10 -11.07 1.39 -11.07
C ALA A 10 -12.23 2.09 -10.39
N ALA A 11 -12.01 2.58 -9.18
CA ALA A 11 -13.07 3.27 -8.44
C ALA A 11 -12.48 4.29 -7.47
N LEU A 12 -13.25 5.33 -7.18
CA LEU A 12 -13.05 6.17 -6.01
C LEU A 12 -14.05 5.72 -4.95
N LEU A 13 -13.56 5.34 -3.79
CA LEU A 13 -14.40 4.93 -2.66
C LEU A 13 -14.63 6.12 -1.74
N ASN A 14 -15.75 6.10 -1.00
CA ASN A 14 -15.95 7.02 0.11
C ASN A 14 -15.38 6.43 1.42
N ALA A 15 -15.56 7.13 2.53
CA ALA A 15 -15.05 6.70 3.83
C ALA A 15 -15.67 5.39 4.33
N GLU A 16 -16.82 5.01 3.80
CA GLU A 16 -17.51 3.75 4.12
C GLU A 16 -17.12 2.60 3.19
N GLY A 17 -16.18 2.85 2.27
CA GLY A 17 -15.71 1.83 1.33
C GLY A 17 -16.65 1.57 0.16
N VAL A 18 -17.56 2.49 -0.12
CA VAL A 18 -18.53 2.38 -1.22
C VAL A 18 -18.04 3.18 -2.42
N ALA A 19 -18.09 2.57 -3.62
CA ALA A 19 -17.69 3.24 -4.85
C ALA A 19 -18.63 4.39 -5.19
N VAL A 20 -18.09 5.59 -5.33
CA VAL A 20 -18.83 6.80 -5.70
C VAL A 20 -18.48 7.31 -7.09
N GLU A 21 -17.40 6.79 -7.69
CA GLU A 21 -16.97 7.10 -9.04
C GLU A 21 -16.28 5.87 -9.62
N ASN A 22 -16.63 5.49 -10.84
CA ASN A 22 -16.06 4.32 -11.52
C ASN A 22 -15.41 4.66 -12.87
N ASP A 23 -15.39 5.93 -13.26
CA ASP A 23 -14.73 6.34 -14.49
C ASP A 23 -13.22 6.22 -14.32
N THR A 24 -12.59 5.35 -15.11
CA THR A 24 -11.16 5.05 -15.01
C THR A 24 -10.30 6.31 -15.11
N GLN A 25 -10.65 7.23 -15.99
CA GLN A 25 -9.86 8.45 -16.18
C GLN A 25 -9.95 9.38 -14.98
N LYS A 26 -11.13 9.47 -14.35
CA LYS A 26 -11.31 10.26 -13.14
C LYS A 26 -10.57 9.66 -11.96
N VAL A 27 -10.54 8.33 -11.86
CA VAL A 27 -9.77 7.64 -10.83
C VAL A 27 -8.27 7.87 -11.04
N PHE A 28 -7.78 7.78 -12.28
CA PHE A 28 -6.38 8.07 -12.58
C PHE A 28 -6.02 9.54 -12.28
N ALA A 29 -6.93 10.47 -12.57
CA ALA A 29 -6.72 11.88 -12.24
C ALA A 29 -6.56 12.09 -10.72
N ALA A 30 -7.27 11.33 -9.90
CA ALA A 30 -7.15 11.39 -8.45
C ALA A 30 -5.77 10.95 -7.94
N LEU A 31 -5.02 10.19 -8.74
CA LEU A 31 -3.66 9.77 -8.38
C LEU A 31 -2.63 10.88 -8.52
N GLN A 32 -2.96 12.00 -9.15
CA GLN A 32 -2.05 13.15 -9.28
C GLN A 32 -1.68 13.71 -7.91
N SER A 33 -2.59 13.61 -6.94
CA SER A 33 -2.29 13.93 -5.54
C SER A 33 -3.11 13.02 -4.63
N VAL A 34 -2.53 11.88 -4.28
CA VAL A 34 -3.15 10.92 -3.36
C VAL A 34 -3.41 11.56 -2.00
N LYS A 35 -2.48 12.39 -1.53
CA LYS A 35 -2.63 13.12 -0.26
C LYS A 35 -3.91 13.98 -0.26
N ASP A 36 -4.10 14.80 -1.28
CA ASP A 36 -5.24 15.71 -1.37
C ASP A 36 -6.55 14.93 -1.58
N THR A 37 -6.51 13.89 -2.39
CA THR A 37 -7.66 13.02 -2.65
C THR A 37 -8.12 12.35 -1.36
N ARG A 38 -7.18 11.81 -0.57
CA ARG A 38 -7.48 11.19 0.73
C ARG A 38 -8.02 12.21 1.73
N ALA A 39 -7.46 13.42 1.73
CA ALA A 39 -7.94 14.51 2.58
C ALA A 39 -9.37 14.94 2.23
N ALA A 40 -9.77 14.77 0.97
CA ALA A 40 -11.14 15.04 0.52
C ALA A 40 -12.11 13.87 0.80
N GLY A 41 -11.65 12.79 1.46
CA GLY A 41 -12.48 11.64 1.78
C GLY A 41 -12.69 10.68 0.62
N GLN A 42 -11.84 10.73 -0.38
CA GLN A 42 -11.88 9.83 -1.53
C GLN A 42 -10.70 8.87 -1.49
N PHE A 43 -10.96 7.61 -1.83
CA PHE A 43 -10.00 6.52 -1.72
C PHE A 43 -9.89 5.78 -3.06
N PRO A 44 -8.89 6.13 -3.90
CA PRO A 44 -8.72 5.45 -5.19
C PRO A 44 -8.36 3.97 -5.00
N ILE A 45 -8.94 3.11 -5.82
CA ILE A 45 -8.65 1.68 -5.78
C ILE A 45 -8.69 1.11 -7.20
N PHE A 46 -7.84 0.13 -7.46
CA PHE A 46 -7.80 -0.59 -8.74
C PHE A 46 -7.94 -2.07 -8.48
N LYS A 47 -8.80 -2.72 -9.27
CA LYS A 47 -8.94 -4.17 -9.23
C LYS A 47 -8.33 -4.75 -10.48
N ALA A 48 -7.35 -5.63 -10.32
CA ALA A 48 -6.68 -6.27 -11.44
C ALA A 48 -7.52 -7.42 -12.00
N THR A 49 -7.17 -7.85 -13.21
CA THR A 49 -7.88 -8.94 -13.90
C THR A 49 -7.82 -10.27 -13.16
N ASP A 50 -6.81 -10.48 -12.32
CA ASP A 50 -6.67 -11.69 -11.48
C ASP A 50 -7.41 -11.61 -10.14
N GLY A 51 -8.13 -10.51 -9.88
CA GLY A 51 -8.85 -10.27 -8.63
C GLY A 51 -8.03 -9.57 -7.56
N SER A 52 -6.76 -9.30 -7.80
CA SER A 52 -5.93 -8.53 -6.88
C SER A 52 -6.42 -7.08 -6.80
N VAL A 53 -6.20 -6.45 -5.64
CA VAL A 53 -6.60 -5.06 -5.42
C VAL A 53 -5.34 -4.22 -5.18
N VAL A 54 -5.23 -3.10 -5.89
CA VAL A 54 -4.09 -2.19 -5.80
C VAL A 54 -4.54 -0.89 -5.16
N VAL A 55 -3.80 -0.46 -4.14
CA VAL A 55 -4.08 0.73 -3.35
C VAL A 55 -2.89 1.67 -3.41
N PRO A 56 -3.09 2.96 -3.74
CA PRO A 56 -2.01 3.93 -3.70
C PRO A 56 -1.69 4.33 -2.26
N LEU A 57 -0.41 4.61 -2.02
CA LEU A 57 0.10 4.98 -0.70
C LEU A 57 0.89 6.28 -0.79
N TYR A 58 0.87 7.07 0.27
CA TYR A 58 1.78 8.19 0.43
C TYR A 58 2.13 8.37 1.90
N GLY A 59 3.30 8.93 2.15
CA GLY A 59 3.74 9.18 3.51
C GLY A 59 4.96 10.07 3.54
N ALA A 60 5.59 10.16 4.71
CA ALA A 60 6.79 10.96 4.90
C ALA A 60 7.95 10.07 5.36
N GLY A 61 9.08 10.16 4.65
CA GLY A 61 10.33 9.56 5.07
C GLY A 61 11.10 10.51 6.00
N LEU A 62 12.40 10.30 6.10
CA LEU A 62 13.26 11.17 6.91
C LEU A 62 13.46 12.54 6.27
N TRP A 63 13.69 12.58 4.95
CA TRP A 63 14.07 13.81 4.24
C TRP A 63 13.00 14.35 3.31
N GLY A 64 11.94 13.62 3.04
CA GLY A 64 10.91 14.05 2.13
C GLY A 64 9.82 13.04 1.95
N PRO A 65 8.88 13.30 1.01
CA PRO A 65 7.77 12.38 0.79
C PRO A 65 8.24 11.03 0.26
N ILE A 66 7.52 10.00 0.66
CA ILE A 66 7.60 8.66 0.12
C ILE A 66 6.20 8.26 -0.35
N TRP A 67 6.14 7.40 -1.35
CA TRP A 67 4.86 6.98 -1.93
C TRP A 67 5.00 5.61 -2.56
N GLY A 68 3.90 5.06 -3.00
CA GLY A 68 3.92 3.79 -3.72
C GLY A 68 2.55 3.21 -3.92
N TYR A 69 2.53 1.92 -4.26
CA TYR A 69 1.33 1.14 -4.45
C TYR A 69 1.52 -0.22 -3.79
N ILE A 70 0.47 -0.71 -3.13
CA ILE A 70 0.47 -2.06 -2.59
C ILE A 70 -0.64 -2.86 -3.28
N ALA A 71 -0.31 -4.08 -3.69
CA ALA A 71 -1.26 -5.01 -4.27
C ALA A 71 -1.57 -6.09 -3.23
N LEU A 72 -2.87 -6.29 -2.97
CA LEU A 72 -3.36 -7.36 -2.12
C LEU A 72 -3.94 -8.45 -3.00
N ALA A 73 -3.69 -9.71 -2.64
CA ALA A 73 -4.30 -10.86 -3.30
C ALA A 73 -5.83 -10.83 -3.11
N PRO A 74 -6.61 -11.62 -3.86
CA PRO A 74 -8.08 -11.63 -3.72
C PRO A 74 -8.59 -11.91 -2.32
N ASP A 75 -7.79 -12.51 -1.43
CA ASP A 75 -8.16 -12.72 -0.03
C ASP A 75 -8.18 -11.43 0.79
N MET A 76 -7.72 -10.32 0.22
CA MET A 76 -7.64 -9.00 0.86
C MET A 76 -6.76 -8.99 2.11
N ASN A 77 -5.82 -9.91 2.20
CA ASN A 77 -4.93 -10.06 3.36
C ASN A 77 -3.47 -10.25 2.94
N THR A 78 -3.21 -11.08 1.94
CA THR A 78 -1.84 -11.40 1.52
C THR A 78 -1.31 -10.32 0.58
N VAL A 79 -0.12 -9.81 0.87
CA VAL A 79 0.56 -8.85 -0.01
C VAL A 79 1.07 -9.60 -1.23
N LYS A 80 0.59 -9.23 -2.39
CA LYS A 80 1.02 -9.78 -3.66
C LYS A 80 2.24 -9.06 -4.21
N GLY A 81 2.34 -7.76 -3.93
CA GLY A 81 3.48 -6.95 -4.32
C GLY A 81 3.37 -5.55 -3.76
N ILE A 82 4.49 -4.86 -3.76
CA ILE A 82 4.55 -3.46 -3.37
C ILE A 82 5.63 -2.77 -4.21
N VAL A 83 5.37 -1.53 -4.60
CA VAL A 83 6.37 -0.66 -5.18
C VAL A 83 6.41 0.61 -4.36
N MET A 84 7.61 1.09 -4.09
CA MET A 84 7.83 2.31 -3.30
C MET A 84 8.86 3.19 -3.96
N ASP A 85 8.74 4.49 -3.76
CA ASP A 85 9.68 5.48 -4.24
C ASP A 85 9.79 6.61 -3.22
N HIS A 86 10.73 7.51 -3.45
CA HIS A 86 11.00 8.62 -2.56
C HIS A 86 11.47 9.85 -3.33
N SER A 87 11.48 11.00 -2.67
CA SER A 87 11.96 12.26 -3.24
C SER A 87 13.43 12.52 -2.90
N GLY A 88 13.85 12.34 -1.66
CA GLY A 88 15.17 12.78 -1.23
C GLY A 88 15.81 11.94 -0.13
N GLU A 89 15.45 10.66 0.00
CA GLU A 89 16.09 9.79 0.98
C GLU A 89 17.55 9.47 0.61
N THR A 90 18.35 9.15 1.60
CA THR A 90 19.79 8.97 1.43
C THR A 90 20.11 7.65 0.70
N PRO A 91 20.89 7.72 -0.42
CA PRO A 91 21.34 6.50 -1.11
C PRO A 91 22.07 5.54 -0.17
N GLY A 92 21.80 4.25 -0.30
CA GLY A 92 22.38 3.21 0.56
C GLY A 92 21.72 3.10 1.93
N LEU A 93 20.86 4.05 2.30
CA LEU A 93 20.12 4.06 3.56
C LEU A 93 18.63 4.03 3.27
N GLY A 94 17.90 5.13 3.52
CA GLY A 94 16.46 5.20 3.29
C GLY A 94 16.03 4.97 1.83
N ALA A 95 16.84 5.37 0.87
CA ALA A 95 16.55 5.17 -0.55
C ALA A 95 16.46 3.70 -0.95
N GLU A 96 16.95 2.77 -0.13
CA GLU A 96 16.87 1.34 -0.40
C GLU A 96 15.43 0.81 -0.46
N ILE A 97 14.44 1.57 -0.02
CA ILE A 97 13.02 1.18 -0.14
C ILE A 97 12.60 0.96 -1.60
N THR A 98 13.33 1.55 -2.56
CA THR A 98 13.04 1.41 -3.99
C THR A 98 13.62 0.14 -4.60
N THR A 99 14.44 -0.62 -3.86
CA THR A 99 15.12 -1.79 -4.41
C THR A 99 14.20 -3.01 -4.46
N ALA A 100 14.49 -3.90 -5.42
CA ALA A 100 13.75 -5.16 -5.53
C ALA A 100 13.93 -6.03 -4.28
N LYS A 101 15.11 -5.98 -3.64
CA LYS A 101 15.37 -6.72 -2.40
C LYS A 101 14.40 -6.33 -1.30
N VAL A 102 14.20 -5.04 -1.07
CA VAL A 102 13.29 -4.55 -0.02
C VAL A 102 11.83 -4.84 -0.41
N GLN A 103 11.46 -4.49 -1.64
CA GLN A 103 10.08 -4.64 -2.10
C GLN A 103 9.64 -6.10 -2.14
N SER A 104 10.50 -7.00 -2.61
CA SER A 104 10.16 -8.42 -2.68
C SER A 104 10.02 -9.08 -1.30
N ALA A 105 10.62 -8.51 -0.27
CA ALA A 105 10.47 -9.02 1.10
C ALA A 105 9.04 -8.94 1.61
N PHE A 106 8.23 -8.02 1.08
CA PHE A 106 6.81 -7.86 1.45
C PHE A 106 5.90 -8.91 0.84
N VAL A 107 6.33 -9.57 -0.23
CA VAL A 107 5.49 -10.55 -0.94
C VAL A 107 5.18 -11.73 -0.03
N GLY A 108 3.91 -12.08 0.07
CA GLY A 108 3.44 -13.19 0.92
C GLY A 108 3.18 -12.81 2.36
N LYS A 109 3.50 -11.59 2.78
CA LYS A 109 3.18 -11.11 4.12
C LYS A 109 1.70 -10.82 4.23
N THR A 110 1.17 -10.84 5.45
CA THR A 110 -0.25 -10.63 5.70
C THR A 110 -0.49 -9.38 6.53
N ILE A 111 -1.60 -8.69 6.27
CA ILE A 111 -1.96 -7.44 6.96
C ILE A 111 -2.93 -7.67 8.11
N PHE A 112 -3.50 -8.88 8.22
CA PHE A 112 -4.37 -9.25 9.32
C PHE A 112 -3.79 -10.42 10.12
N GLU A 113 -3.95 -10.37 11.43
CA GLU A 113 -3.75 -11.50 12.32
C GLU A 113 -5.14 -11.92 12.80
N GLY A 114 -5.68 -13.01 12.23
CA GLY A 114 -7.08 -13.34 12.44
C GLY A 114 -8.00 -12.26 11.90
N ALA A 115 -8.82 -11.67 12.76
CA ALA A 115 -9.73 -10.58 12.41
C ALA A 115 -9.09 -9.19 12.63
N ASP A 116 -7.91 -9.13 13.22
CA ASP A 116 -7.27 -7.87 13.61
C ASP A 116 -6.35 -7.34 12.53
N PHE A 117 -6.56 -6.08 12.13
CA PHE A 117 -5.66 -5.40 11.22
C PHE A 117 -4.37 -5.02 11.94
N VAL A 118 -3.25 -5.59 11.48
CA VAL A 118 -1.93 -5.35 12.07
C VAL A 118 -0.96 -4.67 11.11
N SER A 119 -1.30 -4.61 9.81
CA SER A 119 -0.43 -4.11 8.77
C SER A 119 0.85 -4.95 8.63
N VAL A 120 1.80 -4.49 7.82
CA VAL A 120 3.14 -5.08 7.70
C VAL A 120 4.13 -3.99 8.07
N ALA A 121 5.11 -4.33 8.91
CA ALA A 121 6.09 -3.36 9.40
C ALA A 121 7.53 -3.81 9.09
N MET A 122 8.38 -2.83 8.79
CA MET A 122 9.83 -3.03 8.73
C MET A 122 10.36 -3.03 10.16
N LYS A 123 11.04 -4.11 10.54
CA LYS A 123 11.43 -4.39 11.92
C LYS A 123 12.94 -4.33 12.10
N LYS A 124 13.41 -3.43 12.96
CA LYS A 124 14.81 -3.40 13.39
C LYS A 124 15.14 -4.68 14.16
N GLY A 125 16.25 -5.29 13.80
CA GLY A 125 16.65 -6.57 14.39
C GLY A 125 16.14 -7.79 13.67
N GLY A 126 15.30 -7.60 12.66
CA GLY A 126 14.80 -8.66 11.79
C GLY A 126 13.35 -9.06 12.03
N ALA A 127 12.72 -9.54 10.98
CA ALA A 127 11.35 -10.03 11.00
C ALA A 127 11.24 -11.30 11.86
N THR A 128 10.19 -11.37 12.69
CA THR A 128 9.94 -12.53 13.56
C THR A 128 8.62 -13.22 13.27
N ASN A 129 7.78 -12.64 12.40
CA ASN A 129 6.48 -13.22 12.04
C ASN A 129 6.08 -12.79 10.62
N ASN A 130 4.92 -13.24 10.17
CA ASN A 130 4.44 -12.98 8.80
C ASN A 130 3.88 -11.58 8.59
N HIS A 131 3.96 -10.71 9.59
CA HIS A 131 3.54 -9.30 9.52
C HIS A 131 4.74 -8.36 9.56
N GLU A 132 5.95 -8.89 9.42
CA GLU A 132 7.18 -8.12 9.52
C GLU A 132 8.14 -8.44 8.37
N VAL A 133 8.92 -7.44 7.99
CA VAL A 133 10.07 -7.57 7.08
C VAL A 133 11.28 -6.94 7.75
N ASP A 134 12.48 -7.31 7.32
CA ASP A 134 13.69 -6.74 7.86
C ASP A 134 13.80 -5.25 7.52
N ALA A 135 14.14 -4.44 8.51
CA ALA A 135 14.37 -3.02 8.29
C ALA A 135 15.73 -2.79 7.61
N ILE A 136 15.89 -1.61 7.03
CA ILE A 136 17.13 -1.19 6.40
C ILE A 136 18.09 -0.68 7.48
N SER A 137 19.29 -1.24 7.54
CA SER A 137 20.31 -0.78 8.46
C SER A 137 20.68 0.68 8.14
N GLY A 138 20.61 1.55 9.17
CA GLY A 138 20.85 2.98 8.99
C GLY A 138 19.67 3.75 8.38
N GLY A 139 18.57 3.09 8.06
CA GLY A 139 17.38 3.71 7.49
C GLY A 139 16.17 3.70 8.42
N THR A 140 16.38 3.68 9.75
CA THR A 140 15.32 3.51 10.74
C THR A 140 14.17 4.51 10.58
N LYS A 141 14.48 5.79 10.40
CA LYS A 141 13.42 6.81 10.28
C LYS A 141 12.63 6.69 8.99
N THR A 142 13.27 6.35 7.87
CA THR A 142 12.57 6.05 6.62
C THR A 142 11.70 4.81 6.78
N CYS A 143 12.21 3.76 7.44
CA CYS A 143 11.43 2.55 7.71
C CYS A 143 10.22 2.86 8.59
N ASN A 144 10.34 3.71 9.59
CA ASN A 144 9.21 4.15 10.42
C ASN A 144 8.17 4.89 9.55
N GLY A 145 8.64 5.71 8.61
CA GLY A 145 7.76 6.39 7.66
C GLY A 145 7.02 5.41 6.76
N VAL A 146 7.68 4.35 6.31
CA VAL A 146 7.04 3.27 5.54
C VAL A 146 5.98 2.56 6.39
N ASN A 147 6.29 2.26 7.64
CA ASN A 147 5.36 1.59 8.55
C ASN A 147 4.10 2.44 8.75
N ASP A 148 4.27 3.74 8.99
CA ASP A 148 3.15 4.68 9.15
C ASP A 148 2.36 4.82 7.86
N MET A 149 3.02 4.88 6.71
CA MET A 149 2.39 4.96 5.40
C MET A 149 1.52 3.72 5.12
N LEU A 150 2.03 2.54 5.40
CA LEU A 150 1.28 1.29 5.21
C LEU A 150 0.09 1.22 6.16
N LYS A 151 0.31 1.49 7.44
CA LYS A 151 -0.76 1.41 8.44
C LYS A 151 -1.86 2.42 8.16
N ALA A 152 -1.52 3.69 8.07
CA ALA A 152 -2.50 4.74 7.81
C ALA A 152 -3.13 4.62 6.42
N GLY A 153 -2.33 4.25 5.42
CA GLY A 153 -2.80 4.07 4.06
C GLY A 153 -3.84 2.97 3.94
N LEU A 154 -3.59 1.82 4.55
CA LEU A 154 -4.51 0.69 4.50
C LEU A 154 -5.71 0.87 5.43
N GLU A 155 -5.54 1.54 6.57
CA GLU A 155 -6.65 1.80 7.51
C GLU A 155 -7.84 2.49 6.83
N GLY A 156 -7.59 3.45 5.94
CA GLY A 156 -8.64 4.15 5.22
C GLY A 156 -9.46 3.24 4.31
N TYR A 157 -8.91 2.11 3.90
CA TYR A 157 -9.57 1.14 3.03
C TYR A 157 -10.21 -0.03 3.78
N LEU A 158 -10.10 -0.06 5.13
CA LEU A 158 -10.62 -1.18 5.92
C LEU A 158 -12.10 -1.47 5.69
N PRO A 159 -13.01 -0.49 5.57
CA PRO A 159 -14.40 -0.80 5.26
C PRO A 159 -14.55 -1.59 3.97
N TYR A 160 -13.82 -1.23 2.92
CA TYR A 160 -13.81 -1.96 1.65
C TYR A 160 -13.16 -3.35 1.82
N ILE A 161 -12.01 -3.40 2.49
CA ILE A 161 -11.26 -4.64 2.70
C ILE A 161 -12.11 -5.64 3.49
N ASN A 162 -12.73 -5.20 4.59
CA ASN A 162 -13.58 -6.07 5.42
C ASN A 162 -14.82 -6.56 4.67
N ALA A 163 -15.38 -5.75 3.79
CA ALA A 163 -16.54 -6.14 2.98
C ALA A 163 -16.19 -7.19 1.92
N ASN A 164 -14.93 -7.25 1.49
CA ASN A 164 -14.46 -8.13 0.41
C ASN A 164 -13.50 -9.21 0.89
N LYS A 165 -13.12 -9.19 2.16
CA LYS A 165 -12.19 -10.15 2.73
C LYS A 165 -12.78 -11.56 2.75
N SER A 166 -11.94 -12.53 2.37
CA SER A 166 -12.32 -13.93 2.48
C SER A 166 -12.49 -14.32 3.96
N ASN A 167 -13.60 -14.99 4.29
CA ASN A 167 -13.92 -15.44 5.64
C ASN A 167 -13.32 -16.83 5.95
N LYS A 168 -12.24 -17.16 5.30
CA LYS A 168 -11.58 -18.46 5.50
C LYS A 168 -10.40 -18.33 6.43
#